data_1cbad852c84a5525b62c9f66d69fda1c
#
_entry.id   1cbad852c84a5525b62c9f66d69fda1c
#
_cell.length_a   1.000
_cell.length_b   1.000
_cell.length_c   1.000
_cell.angle_alpha   90.00
_cell.angle_beta   90.00
_cell.angle_gamma   90.00
#
_symmetry.space_group_name_H-M   'P 1'
#
loop_
_entity.id
_entity.type
_entity.pdbx_description
1 polymer ?
#
loop_
_entity_poly.entity_id
_entity_poly.type
_entity_poly.pdbx_seq_one_letter_code
_entity_poly.pdbx_strand_id
1 'polypeptide(L)'
;IRDRAIGMAASFNDELLYEVFDAVSDEARAKNRQFNEKGQYKRYQGLTMWTPNVNIFRDPRWGRGQETYGEDPYLSGRMGMAAVRGLQGPEDAEYDKLHACAKHFAVHSGPEWNRHSFNAENIAPRDLWETYLPAFKELVQKAGVKEVMCAYNRFEGDPCCGSNRLLTQILRNDWGFKGIVVTDCGAIGGFFQRKKHETHPDAAHASADAVLSGTDLECGGNFKSITDAVKKGLISEEKINTSVKRLLKARFELGEMNSTHPWSNIPFSVIDCPKHKE
;
A
#
# COMPACT_ATOMS: atom_id res chain seq x y z
N ILE A 1 9.91 2.18 -17.53
CA ILE A 1 9.58 3.60 -17.30
C ILE A 1 10.20 3.99 -15.98
N ARG A 2 11.25 4.83 -16.03
CA ARG A 2 11.86 5.43 -14.83
C ARG A 2 11.34 6.85 -14.60
N ASP A 3 10.16 7.15 -15.13
CA ASP A 3 9.58 8.46 -14.93
C ASP A 3 9.14 8.54 -13.47
N ARG A 4 9.74 9.49 -12.80
CA ARG A 4 9.47 9.72 -11.39
C ARG A 4 8.08 10.33 -11.26
N ALA A 5 7.32 9.90 -10.28
CA ALA A 5 5.95 10.36 -10.05
C ALA A 5 5.84 11.89 -10.03
N ILE A 6 6.84 12.58 -9.46
CA ILE A 6 6.90 14.05 -9.45
C ILE A 6 6.95 14.66 -10.86
N GLY A 7 7.63 14.01 -11.81
CA GLY A 7 7.68 14.46 -13.21
C GLY A 7 6.35 14.25 -13.92
N MET A 8 5.69 13.12 -13.66
CA MET A 8 4.34 12.86 -14.20
C MET A 8 3.32 13.86 -13.63
N ALA A 9 3.39 14.18 -12.34
CA ALA A 9 2.51 15.17 -11.72
C ALA A 9 2.67 16.58 -12.31
N ALA A 10 3.88 16.94 -12.78
CA ALA A 10 4.13 18.22 -13.41
C ALA A 10 3.38 18.43 -14.75
N SER A 11 2.81 17.37 -15.33
CA SER A 11 1.93 17.47 -16.49
C SER A 11 0.56 18.03 -16.14
N PHE A 12 0.11 17.92 -14.89
CA PHE A 12 -1.25 18.21 -14.42
C PHE A 12 -2.34 17.47 -15.22
N ASN A 13 -1.98 16.34 -15.84
CA ASN A 13 -2.85 15.55 -16.71
C ASN A 13 -3.12 14.18 -16.09
N ASP A 14 -4.23 14.05 -15.39
CA ASP A 14 -4.63 12.81 -14.73
C ASP A 14 -5.20 11.77 -15.73
N GLU A 15 -5.72 12.20 -16.89
CA GLU A 15 -6.16 11.29 -17.95
C GLU A 15 -4.95 10.57 -18.57
N LEU A 16 -3.89 11.30 -18.92
CA LEU A 16 -2.64 10.70 -19.39
C LEU A 16 -2.06 9.74 -18.34
N LEU A 17 -2.10 10.12 -17.07
CA LEU A 17 -1.60 9.25 -16.00
C LEU A 17 -2.40 7.95 -15.90
N TYR A 18 -3.73 8.01 -16.06
CA TYR A 18 -4.56 6.82 -16.13
C TYR A 18 -4.12 5.90 -17.28
N GLU A 19 -3.92 6.43 -18.49
CA GLU A 19 -3.48 5.65 -19.66
C GLU A 19 -2.13 4.99 -19.45
N VAL A 20 -1.17 5.72 -18.86
CA VAL A 20 0.16 5.18 -18.50
C VAL A 20 0.01 4.00 -17.53
N PHE A 21 -0.80 4.12 -16.50
CA PHE A 21 -0.97 3.05 -15.52
C PHE A 21 -1.83 1.89 -16.05
N ASP A 22 -2.73 2.12 -17.00
CA ASP A 22 -3.42 1.05 -17.71
C ASP A 22 -2.45 0.23 -18.56
N ALA A 23 -1.56 0.89 -19.32
CA ALA A 23 -0.49 0.22 -20.06
C ALA A 23 0.46 -0.58 -19.12
N VAL A 24 0.83 0.00 -17.97
CA VAL A 24 1.63 -0.70 -16.93
C VAL A 24 0.90 -1.95 -16.44
N SER A 25 -0.41 -1.89 -16.28
CA SER A 25 -1.20 -3.02 -15.79
C SER A 25 -1.26 -4.18 -16.81
N ASP A 26 -1.35 -3.88 -18.10
CA ASP A 26 -1.26 -4.88 -19.16
C ASP A 26 0.09 -5.60 -19.14
N GLU A 27 1.18 -4.84 -19.08
CA GLU A 27 2.52 -5.40 -19.04
C GLU A 27 2.78 -6.23 -17.79
N ALA A 28 2.25 -5.78 -16.63
CA ALA A 28 2.38 -6.51 -15.38
C ALA A 28 1.65 -7.86 -15.44
N ARG A 29 0.43 -7.90 -15.99
CA ARG A 29 -0.31 -9.15 -16.22
C ARG A 29 0.42 -10.09 -17.17
N ALA A 30 0.92 -9.59 -18.29
CA ALA A 30 1.69 -10.38 -19.24
C ALA A 30 2.96 -11.00 -18.61
N LYS A 31 3.69 -10.23 -17.81
CA LYS A 31 4.87 -10.70 -17.05
C LYS A 31 4.49 -11.75 -16.00
N ASN A 32 3.46 -11.48 -15.19
CA ASN A 32 2.99 -12.40 -14.16
C ASN A 32 2.59 -13.75 -14.77
N ARG A 33 1.81 -13.74 -15.86
CA ARG A 33 1.47 -14.96 -16.58
C ARG A 33 2.70 -15.76 -17.00
N GLN A 34 3.69 -15.11 -17.62
CA GLN A 34 4.90 -15.78 -18.05
C GLN A 34 5.70 -16.39 -16.87
N PHE A 35 5.73 -15.69 -15.72
CA PHE A 35 6.37 -16.22 -14.52
C PHE A 35 5.61 -17.45 -13.99
N ASN A 36 4.29 -17.39 -13.93
CA ASN A 36 3.45 -18.50 -13.47
C ASN A 36 3.57 -19.73 -14.37
N GLU A 37 3.61 -19.57 -15.70
CA GLU A 37 3.85 -20.65 -16.67
C GLU A 37 5.21 -21.34 -16.45
N LYS A 38 6.20 -20.62 -15.92
CA LYS A 38 7.53 -21.16 -15.56
C LYS A 38 7.62 -21.64 -14.10
N GLY A 39 6.51 -21.66 -13.35
CA GLY A 39 6.50 -22.03 -11.92
C GLY A 39 7.29 -21.07 -11.04
N GLN A 40 7.40 -19.80 -11.42
CA GLN A 40 8.14 -18.77 -10.69
C GLN A 40 7.19 -17.88 -9.90
N TYR A 41 7.38 -17.84 -8.59
CA TYR A 41 6.56 -17.07 -7.63
C TYR A 41 7.47 -16.27 -6.69
N LYS A 42 8.28 -15.38 -7.27
CA LYS A 42 9.25 -14.58 -6.52
C LYS A 42 8.74 -13.16 -6.27
N ARG A 43 9.49 -12.42 -5.45
CA ARG A 43 9.28 -10.99 -5.24
C ARG A 43 9.26 -10.25 -6.59
N TYR A 44 8.39 -9.26 -6.74
CA TYR A 44 8.15 -8.49 -7.97
C TYR A 44 7.51 -9.28 -9.13
N GLN A 45 6.91 -10.42 -8.87
CA GLN A 45 6.24 -11.24 -9.87
C GLN A 45 4.72 -11.36 -9.64
N GLY A 46 4.21 -10.75 -8.56
CA GLY A 46 2.79 -10.75 -8.20
C GLY A 46 1.96 -9.71 -8.95
N LEU A 47 0.68 -9.64 -8.57
CA LEU A 47 -0.33 -8.78 -9.19
C LEU A 47 -0.68 -7.55 -8.33
N THR A 48 0.01 -7.33 -7.23
CA THR A 48 -0.12 -6.11 -6.41
C THR A 48 1.04 -5.17 -6.68
N MET A 49 0.73 -3.96 -7.09
CA MET A 49 1.70 -2.88 -7.33
C MET A 49 1.74 -1.94 -6.12
N TRP A 50 2.91 -1.82 -5.49
CA TRP A 50 3.09 -0.95 -4.32
C TRP A 50 3.27 0.52 -4.72
N THR A 51 2.24 1.04 -5.33
CA THR A 51 2.06 2.40 -5.84
C THR A 51 0.56 2.73 -5.84
N PRO A 52 0.15 4.01 -5.72
CA PRO A 52 0.95 5.23 -5.72
C PRO A 52 1.49 5.63 -4.33
N ASN A 53 2.58 6.41 -4.34
CA ASN A 53 3.03 7.12 -3.15
C ASN A 53 2.38 8.51 -3.11
N VAL A 54 1.39 8.68 -2.24
CA VAL A 54 0.64 9.93 -2.06
C VAL A 54 1.02 10.69 -0.79
N ASN A 55 2.20 10.43 -0.25
CA ASN A 55 2.75 11.26 0.82
C ASN A 55 3.04 12.68 0.30
N ILE A 56 2.85 13.66 1.15
CA ILE A 56 3.06 15.07 0.80
C ILE A 56 4.54 15.42 0.87
N PHE A 57 5.10 15.95 -0.22
CA PHE A 57 6.49 16.35 -0.32
C PHE A 57 6.69 17.75 0.31
N ARG A 58 6.91 17.79 1.62
CA ARG A 58 7.01 19.05 2.36
C ARG A 58 8.41 19.61 2.49
N ASP A 59 9.42 18.76 2.50
CA ASP A 59 10.82 19.15 2.75
C ASP A 59 11.71 18.59 1.64
N PRO A 60 12.46 19.42 0.90
CA PRO A 60 13.33 18.98 -0.19
C PRO A 60 14.46 18.05 0.26
N ARG A 61 14.75 17.99 1.56
CA ARG A 61 15.74 17.08 2.14
C ARG A 61 15.19 15.63 2.29
N TRP A 62 13.90 15.44 2.13
CA TRP A 62 13.33 14.09 2.18
C TRP A 62 13.72 13.28 0.93
N GLY A 63 14.48 12.19 1.12
CA GLY A 63 15.08 11.41 0.05
C GLY A 63 14.11 10.66 -0.86
N ARG A 64 12.80 10.63 -0.53
CA ARG A 64 11.75 9.96 -1.32
C ARG A 64 10.76 10.93 -1.98
N GLY A 65 11.03 12.24 -1.93
CA GLY A 65 10.14 13.25 -2.51
C GLY A 65 9.82 13.01 -3.99
N GLN A 66 10.79 12.57 -4.78
CA GLN A 66 10.62 12.28 -6.21
C GLN A 66 9.67 11.10 -6.50
N GLU A 67 9.35 10.26 -5.51
CA GLU A 67 8.38 9.18 -5.67
C GLU A 67 6.93 9.66 -5.53
N THR A 68 6.71 10.91 -5.13
CA THR A 68 5.41 11.49 -4.84
C THR A 68 4.91 12.39 -5.97
N TYR A 69 3.67 12.82 -5.88
CA TYR A 69 3.05 13.77 -6.82
C TYR A 69 3.22 15.25 -6.40
N GLY A 70 4.00 15.52 -5.34
CA GLY A 70 4.32 16.88 -4.90
C GLY A 70 3.78 17.24 -3.53
N GLU A 71 3.65 18.54 -3.30
CA GLU A 71 3.27 19.10 -1.99
C GLU A 71 1.76 19.37 -1.85
N ASP A 72 1.03 19.42 -2.95
CA ASP A 72 -0.39 19.72 -2.96
C ASP A 72 -1.25 18.46 -2.72
N PRO A 73 -2.10 18.43 -1.67
CA PRO A 73 -2.92 17.25 -1.36
C PRO A 73 -4.01 16.98 -2.40
N TYR A 74 -4.54 18.00 -3.05
CA TYR A 74 -5.56 17.82 -4.09
C TYR A 74 -4.96 17.21 -5.35
N LEU A 75 -3.84 17.75 -5.85
CA LEU A 75 -3.12 17.18 -6.99
C LEU A 75 -2.68 15.74 -6.70
N SER A 76 -2.14 15.50 -5.51
CA SER A 76 -1.74 14.14 -5.09
C SER A 76 -2.92 13.17 -5.08
N GLY A 77 -4.08 13.60 -4.63
CA GLY A 77 -5.33 12.83 -4.68
C GLY A 77 -5.75 12.54 -6.12
N ARG A 78 -5.81 13.55 -7.01
CA ARG A 78 -6.18 13.39 -8.42
C ARG A 78 -5.27 12.43 -9.16
N MET A 79 -3.97 12.66 -9.11
CA MET A 79 -2.97 11.80 -9.75
C MET A 79 -2.97 10.39 -9.14
N GLY A 80 -3.11 10.29 -7.82
CA GLY A 80 -3.20 9.00 -7.14
C GLY A 80 -4.43 8.19 -7.55
N MET A 81 -5.61 8.82 -7.70
CA MET A 81 -6.81 8.15 -8.19
C MET A 81 -6.65 7.65 -9.63
N ALA A 82 -6.06 8.45 -10.50
CA ALA A 82 -5.78 8.05 -11.88
C ALA A 82 -4.87 6.81 -11.93
N ALA A 83 -3.79 6.81 -11.14
CA ALA A 83 -2.90 5.66 -11.03
C ALA A 83 -3.61 4.40 -10.49
N VAL A 84 -4.45 4.53 -9.46
CA VAL A 84 -5.22 3.41 -8.91
C VAL A 84 -6.16 2.83 -9.95
N ARG A 85 -6.95 3.67 -10.62
CA ARG A 85 -7.92 3.23 -11.62
C ARG A 85 -7.26 2.57 -12.84
N GLY A 86 -6.17 3.15 -13.35
CA GLY A 86 -5.40 2.56 -14.45
C GLY A 86 -4.82 1.19 -14.08
N LEU A 87 -4.33 1.02 -12.85
CA LEU A 87 -3.82 -0.27 -12.39
C LEU A 87 -4.91 -1.31 -12.17
N GLN A 88 -6.02 -0.93 -11.54
CA GLN A 88 -7.05 -1.88 -11.12
C GLN A 88 -8.02 -2.25 -12.25
N GLY A 89 -8.05 -1.45 -13.32
CA GLY A 89 -8.97 -1.65 -14.45
C GLY A 89 -10.37 -1.10 -14.17
N PRO A 90 -11.37 -1.42 -15.04
CA PRO A 90 -12.73 -0.92 -14.91
C PRO A 90 -13.38 -1.29 -13.57
N GLU A 91 -14.12 -0.34 -12.98
CA GLU A 91 -14.78 -0.54 -11.68
C GLU A 91 -15.90 -1.60 -11.71
N ASP A 92 -16.47 -1.87 -12.86
CA ASP A 92 -17.53 -2.87 -13.09
C ASP A 92 -16.99 -4.23 -13.57
N ALA A 93 -15.68 -4.39 -13.67
CA ALA A 93 -15.09 -5.66 -14.06
C ALA A 93 -15.29 -6.74 -12.98
N GLU A 94 -15.58 -7.97 -13.42
CA GLU A 94 -15.74 -9.11 -12.51
C GLU A 94 -14.46 -9.41 -11.71
N TYR A 95 -13.30 -9.15 -12.32
CA TYR A 95 -11.99 -9.34 -11.70
C TYR A 95 -11.15 -8.07 -11.84
N ASP A 96 -10.45 -7.71 -10.77
CA ASP A 96 -9.49 -6.61 -10.82
C ASP A 96 -8.30 -6.95 -11.73
N LYS A 97 -7.84 -5.96 -12.51
CA LYS A 97 -6.69 -6.16 -13.40
C LYS A 97 -5.40 -6.30 -12.59
N LEU A 98 -5.17 -5.40 -11.63
CA LEU A 98 -4.14 -5.48 -10.59
C LEU A 98 -4.72 -4.92 -9.29
N HIS A 99 -3.99 -5.07 -8.20
CA HIS A 99 -4.23 -4.28 -7.00
C HIS A 99 -3.20 -3.15 -6.90
N ALA A 100 -3.67 -1.94 -6.69
CA ALA A 100 -2.87 -0.78 -6.31
C ALA A 100 -2.76 -0.70 -4.78
N CYS A 101 -1.67 -0.12 -4.29
CA CYS A 101 -1.40 0.04 -2.87
C CYS A 101 -1.03 1.49 -2.55
N ALA A 102 -1.93 2.21 -1.89
CA ALA A 102 -1.68 3.59 -1.44
C ALA A 102 -0.65 3.60 -0.30
N LYS A 103 0.40 4.41 -0.42
CA LYS A 103 1.48 4.42 0.55
C LYS A 103 2.03 5.83 0.79
N HIS A 104 2.68 6.05 1.95
CA HIS A 104 2.79 5.23 3.14
C HIS A 104 1.90 5.84 4.22
N PHE A 105 0.98 5.12 4.76
CA PHE A 105 -0.06 5.61 5.67
C PHE A 105 0.42 5.55 7.14
N ALA A 106 0.66 6.69 7.81
CA ALA A 106 0.46 8.04 7.35
C ALA A 106 1.56 8.97 7.86
N VAL A 107 1.55 10.22 7.37
CA VAL A 107 2.48 11.27 7.78
C VAL A 107 3.95 10.84 7.67
N HIS A 108 4.32 10.23 6.56
CA HIS A 108 5.66 9.65 6.34
C HIS A 108 6.66 10.64 5.70
N SER A 109 6.38 11.94 5.71
CA SER A 109 7.25 12.98 5.14
C SER A 109 8.25 13.55 6.15
N GLY A 110 8.77 12.71 7.03
CA GLY A 110 9.73 13.11 8.08
C GLY A 110 11.17 13.24 7.60
N PRO A 111 12.09 13.62 8.49
CA PRO A 111 13.49 13.79 8.15
C PRO A 111 14.13 12.51 7.62
N GLU A 112 14.95 12.62 6.55
CA GLU A 112 15.57 11.47 5.90
C GLU A 112 16.46 10.64 6.83
N TRP A 113 17.20 11.29 7.71
CA TRP A 113 18.16 10.63 8.61
C TRP A 113 17.50 9.72 9.67
N ASN A 114 16.23 9.94 10.02
CA ASN A 114 15.48 9.09 10.95
C ASN A 114 14.14 8.60 10.38
N ARG A 115 14.00 8.57 9.06
CA ARG A 115 12.78 8.18 8.34
C ARG A 115 12.09 6.93 8.86
N HIS A 116 12.85 5.98 9.38
CA HIS A 116 12.32 4.70 9.88
C HIS A 116 11.99 4.70 11.38
N SER A 117 12.19 5.81 12.09
CA SER A 117 12.05 5.81 13.55
C SER A 117 11.47 7.09 14.15
N PHE A 118 11.26 8.15 13.37
CA PHE A 118 10.70 9.38 13.92
C PHE A 118 9.27 9.17 14.43
N ASN A 119 8.84 10.03 15.33
CA ASN A 119 7.47 10.10 15.81
C ASN A 119 6.80 11.35 15.21
N ALA A 120 5.74 11.17 14.43
CA ALA A 120 4.90 12.25 13.96
C ALA A 120 3.92 12.61 15.08
N GLU A 121 4.27 13.59 15.89
CA GLU A 121 3.51 14.03 17.07
C GLU A 121 3.23 15.53 17.03
N ASN A 122 2.27 15.97 17.82
CA ASN A 122 1.85 17.37 17.90
C ASN A 122 1.37 17.94 16.54
N ILE A 123 0.80 17.09 15.69
CA ILE A 123 0.26 17.52 14.41
C ILE A 123 -1.06 18.22 14.65
N ALA A 124 -1.15 19.48 14.22
CA ALA A 124 -2.41 20.20 14.33
C ALA A 124 -3.53 19.44 13.60
N PRO A 125 -4.74 19.30 14.16
CA PRO A 125 -5.84 18.60 13.52
C PRO A 125 -6.09 19.06 12.08
N ARG A 126 -5.99 20.36 11.83
CA ARG A 126 -6.11 20.92 10.49
C ARG A 126 -5.08 20.38 9.52
N ASP A 127 -3.80 20.33 9.91
CA ASP A 127 -2.73 19.78 9.05
C ASP A 127 -2.95 18.31 8.77
N LEU A 128 -3.38 17.54 9.77
CA LEU A 128 -3.70 16.13 9.57
C LEU A 128 -4.80 15.93 8.54
N TRP A 129 -5.94 16.64 8.72
CA TRP A 129 -7.14 16.43 7.93
C TRP A 129 -7.19 17.19 6.60
N GLU A 130 -6.42 18.27 6.44
CA GLU A 130 -6.40 19.08 5.22
C GLU A 130 -5.13 18.84 4.37
N THR A 131 -4.06 18.25 4.94
CA THR A 131 -2.79 18.05 4.23
C THR A 131 -2.41 16.57 4.11
N TYR A 132 -2.31 15.84 5.24
CA TYR A 132 -1.70 14.51 5.22
C TYR A 132 -2.66 13.38 4.84
N LEU A 133 -3.93 13.49 5.18
CA LEU A 133 -4.91 12.43 4.98
C LEU A 133 -5.76 12.55 3.70
N PRO A 134 -5.99 13.73 3.08
CA PRO A 134 -6.95 13.87 1.98
C PRO A 134 -6.67 12.96 0.80
N ALA A 135 -5.43 12.88 0.32
CA ALA A 135 -5.09 12.02 -0.81
C ALA A 135 -5.44 10.54 -0.53
N PHE A 136 -5.07 10.02 0.65
CA PHE A 136 -5.45 8.65 1.02
C PHE A 136 -6.96 8.44 1.07
N LYS A 137 -7.70 9.39 1.64
CA LYS A 137 -9.17 9.34 1.70
C LYS A 137 -9.79 9.27 0.30
N GLU A 138 -9.31 10.10 -0.63
CA GLU A 138 -9.75 10.09 -2.02
C GLU A 138 -9.51 8.73 -2.68
N LEU A 139 -8.32 8.15 -2.50
CA LEU A 139 -8.00 6.85 -3.07
C LEU A 139 -8.87 5.72 -2.49
N VAL A 140 -9.18 5.79 -1.20
CA VAL A 140 -10.05 4.80 -0.55
C VAL A 140 -11.50 4.95 -0.98
N GLN A 141 -12.05 6.17 -0.88
CA GLN A 141 -13.50 6.39 -1.03
C GLN A 141 -13.96 6.60 -2.48
N LYS A 142 -13.08 7.13 -3.35
CA LYS A 142 -13.45 7.46 -4.74
C LYS A 142 -12.77 6.59 -5.79
N ALA A 143 -11.58 6.06 -5.52
CA ALA A 143 -10.88 5.18 -6.46
C ALA A 143 -10.91 3.70 -6.05
N GLY A 144 -11.44 3.37 -4.87
CA GLY A 144 -11.59 2.00 -4.43
C GLY A 144 -10.27 1.23 -4.32
N VAL A 145 -9.18 1.92 -3.87
CA VAL A 145 -7.86 1.29 -3.75
C VAL A 145 -7.94 0.00 -2.92
N LYS A 146 -7.31 -1.07 -3.40
CA LYS A 146 -7.41 -2.41 -2.80
C LYS A 146 -6.45 -2.65 -1.65
N GLU A 147 -5.33 -1.94 -1.62
CA GLU A 147 -4.34 -2.07 -0.56
C GLU A 147 -3.88 -0.71 -0.03
N VAL A 148 -3.51 -0.69 1.24
CA VAL A 148 -2.88 0.46 1.91
C VAL A 148 -1.64 -0.04 2.64
N MET A 149 -0.51 0.62 2.44
CA MET A 149 0.73 0.29 3.14
C MET A 149 0.92 1.21 4.34
N CYS A 150 0.98 0.64 5.53
CA CYS A 150 1.33 1.41 6.73
C CYS A 150 2.81 1.77 6.78
N ALA A 151 3.11 2.96 7.28
CA ALA A 151 4.43 3.55 7.26
C ALA A 151 5.37 3.04 8.35
N TYR A 152 6.68 3.32 8.19
CA TYR A 152 7.71 2.98 9.18
C TYR A 152 7.62 3.79 10.47
N ASN A 153 7.24 5.06 10.38
CA ASN A 153 7.28 5.99 11.51
C ASN A 153 6.20 5.68 12.56
N ARG A 154 6.32 6.34 13.69
CA ARG A 154 5.24 6.42 14.67
C ARG A 154 4.31 7.58 14.34
N PHE A 155 3.08 7.43 14.76
CA PHE A 155 2.06 8.48 14.76
C PHE A 155 1.50 8.61 16.15
N GLU A 156 1.70 9.77 16.77
CA GLU A 156 1.25 10.07 18.14
C GLU A 156 1.70 9.00 19.16
N GLY A 157 2.92 8.48 18.99
CA GLY A 157 3.52 7.50 19.87
C GLY A 157 3.44 6.05 19.37
N ASP A 158 2.38 5.69 18.66
CA ASP A 158 2.17 4.34 18.13
C ASP A 158 2.90 4.14 16.80
N PRO A 159 3.57 3.01 16.56
CA PRO A 159 4.01 2.66 15.21
C PRO A 159 2.81 2.68 14.24
N CYS A 160 2.95 3.27 13.05
CA CYS A 160 1.83 3.37 12.11
C CYS A 160 1.17 2.03 11.81
N CYS A 161 1.96 0.94 11.72
CA CYS A 161 1.43 -0.40 11.49
C CYS A 161 0.79 -1.05 12.74
N GLY A 162 0.89 -0.43 13.90
CA GLY A 162 0.22 -0.80 15.16
C GLY A 162 -0.74 0.30 15.66
N SER A 163 -1.02 1.30 14.84
CA SER A 163 -1.89 2.40 15.27
C SER A 163 -3.36 2.08 15.04
N ASN A 164 -4.07 1.75 16.11
CA ASN A 164 -5.52 1.56 16.07
C ASN A 164 -6.25 2.80 15.55
N ARG A 165 -5.78 4.00 15.91
CA ARG A 165 -6.35 5.26 15.42
C ARG A 165 -6.27 5.37 13.89
N LEU A 166 -5.11 5.12 13.31
CA LEU A 166 -4.94 5.21 11.86
C LEU A 166 -5.67 4.09 11.13
N LEU A 167 -5.42 2.83 11.52
CA LEU A 167 -5.82 1.68 10.70
C LEU A 167 -7.26 1.25 10.96
N THR A 168 -7.71 1.26 12.21
CA THR A 168 -9.06 0.83 12.54
C THR A 168 -10.05 1.99 12.55
N GLN A 169 -9.78 3.06 13.30
CA GLN A 169 -10.75 4.15 13.44
C GLN A 169 -10.87 4.94 12.14
N ILE A 170 -9.79 5.52 11.64
CA ILE A 170 -9.82 6.39 10.45
C ILE A 170 -10.01 5.55 9.18
N LEU A 171 -9.08 4.62 8.91
CA LEU A 171 -9.06 3.92 7.62
C LEU A 171 -10.28 2.99 7.45
N ARG A 172 -10.55 2.11 8.45
CA ARG A 172 -11.61 1.10 8.29
C ARG A 172 -12.99 1.62 8.69
N ASN A 173 -13.11 2.29 9.83
CA ASN A 173 -14.42 2.71 10.33
C ASN A 173 -14.91 3.99 9.63
N ASP A 174 -14.13 5.07 9.66
CA ASP A 174 -14.58 6.36 9.11
C ASP A 174 -14.60 6.36 7.57
N TRP A 175 -13.61 5.75 6.92
CA TRP A 175 -13.52 5.73 5.45
C TRP A 175 -14.10 4.48 4.81
N GLY A 176 -14.41 3.44 5.59
CA GLY A 176 -15.04 2.22 5.11
C GLY A 176 -14.11 1.26 4.36
N PHE A 177 -12.79 1.37 4.52
CA PHE A 177 -11.82 0.53 3.83
C PHE A 177 -11.99 -0.96 4.13
N LYS A 178 -12.12 -1.78 3.08
CA LYS A 178 -12.33 -3.23 3.17
C LYS A 178 -11.16 -4.06 2.66
N GLY A 179 -10.15 -3.41 2.10
CA GLY A 179 -8.99 -4.05 1.50
C GLY A 179 -7.92 -4.47 2.51
N ILE A 180 -6.75 -4.78 1.98
CA ILE A 180 -5.59 -5.26 2.74
C ILE A 180 -4.79 -4.07 3.29
N VAL A 181 -4.36 -4.17 4.54
CA VAL A 181 -3.29 -3.34 5.08
C VAL A 181 -2.01 -4.17 5.11
N VAL A 182 -1.02 -3.75 4.30
CA VAL A 182 0.32 -4.36 4.26
C VAL A 182 1.33 -3.45 4.97
N THR A 183 2.35 -4.04 5.59
CA THR A 183 3.44 -3.23 6.18
C THR A 183 4.45 -2.79 5.13
N ASP A 184 5.11 -1.66 5.34
CA ASP A 184 6.40 -1.44 4.71
C ASP A 184 7.41 -2.50 5.19
N CYS A 185 8.43 -2.80 4.37
CA CYS A 185 9.28 -3.97 4.57
C CYS A 185 10.10 -3.89 5.87
N GLY A 186 9.86 -4.84 6.77
CA GLY A 186 10.52 -4.91 8.07
C GLY A 186 9.97 -3.94 9.12
N ALA A 187 8.86 -3.24 8.87
CA ALA A 187 8.30 -2.25 9.79
C ALA A 187 7.96 -2.84 11.16
N ILE A 188 7.44 -4.08 11.24
CA ILE A 188 7.14 -4.74 12.52
C ILE A 188 8.39 -4.92 13.38
N GLY A 189 9.55 -5.22 12.76
CA GLY A 189 10.83 -5.27 13.49
C GLY A 189 11.17 -3.94 14.16
N GLY A 190 10.74 -2.82 13.58
CA GLY A 190 10.91 -1.49 14.16
C GLY A 190 10.24 -1.30 15.53
N PHE A 191 9.16 -2.03 15.84
CA PHE A 191 8.42 -1.89 17.10
C PHE A 191 9.27 -2.24 18.32
N PHE A 192 10.13 -3.27 18.23
CA PHE A 192 10.87 -3.82 19.37
C PHE A 192 12.39 -3.75 19.23
N GLN A 193 12.90 -3.52 18.02
CA GLN A 193 14.35 -3.48 17.82
C GLN A 193 14.98 -2.26 18.49
N ARG A 194 16.15 -2.46 19.10
CA ARG A 194 16.93 -1.41 19.73
C ARG A 194 17.27 -0.28 18.76
N LYS A 195 17.20 0.96 19.23
CA LYS A 195 17.40 2.20 18.45
C LYS A 195 16.35 2.43 17.35
N LYS A 196 15.22 1.73 17.42
CA LYS A 196 14.03 1.97 16.61
C LYS A 196 12.93 2.57 17.48
N HIS A 197 11.72 1.96 17.49
CA HIS A 197 10.61 2.50 18.30
C HIS A 197 10.68 2.08 19.77
N GLU A 198 11.13 0.87 20.04
CA GLU A 198 11.24 0.29 21.39
C GLU A 198 9.92 0.36 22.18
N THR A 199 8.79 0.23 21.47
CA THR A 199 7.44 0.27 22.04
C THR A 199 6.93 -1.10 22.50
N HIS A 200 7.56 -2.18 22.03
CA HIS A 200 7.17 -3.56 22.32
C HIS A 200 8.35 -4.37 22.82
N PRO A 201 8.12 -5.38 23.68
CA PRO A 201 9.20 -6.18 24.26
C PRO A 201 9.80 -7.19 23.28
N ASP A 202 9.02 -7.73 22.35
CA ASP A 202 9.43 -8.78 21.41
C ASP A 202 8.56 -8.83 20.14
N ALA A 203 8.94 -9.71 19.21
CA ALA A 203 8.25 -9.91 17.95
C ALA A 203 6.82 -10.45 18.10
N ALA A 204 6.54 -11.24 19.15
CA ALA A 204 5.20 -11.80 19.38
C ALA A 204 4.21 -10.69 19.77
N HIS A 205 4.61 -9.79 20.69
CA HIS A 205 3.79 -8.65 21.08
C HIS A 205 3.61 -7.67 19.92
N ALA A 206 4.70 -7.36 19.18
CA ALA A 206 4.64 -6.48 18.02
C ALA A 206 3.73 -7.02 16.91
N SER A 207 3.79 -8.32 16.62
CA SER A 207 2.94 -8.96 15.61
C SER A 207 1.47 -9.01 16.02
N ALA A 208 1.20 -9.31 17.29
CA ALA A 208 -0.16 -9.31 17.83
C ALA A 208 -0.79 -7.92 17.76
N ASP A 209 -0.06 -6.90 18.21
CA ASP A 209 -0.54 -5.51 18.21
C ASP A 209 -0.81 -5.02 16.78
N ALA A 210 0.08 -5.29 15.83
CA ALA A 210 -0.10 -4.92 14.43
C ALA A 210 -1.40 -5.52 13.86
N VAL A 211 -1.66 -6.81 14.08
CA VAL A 211 -2.89 -7.47 13.58
C VAL A 211 -4.13 -6.95 14.30
N LEU A 212 -4.08 -6.77 15.61
CA LEU A 212 -5.18 -6.22 16.40
C LEU A 212 -5.56 -4.79 15.98
N SER A 213 -4.54 -3.99 15.61
CA SER A 213 -4.71 -2.62 15.13
C SER A 213 -5.21 -2.53 13.69
N GLY A 214 -5.13 -3.61 12.90
CA GLY A 214 -5.72 -3.66 11.55
C GLY A 214 -4.77 -3.99 10.40
N THR A 215 -3.50 -4.32 10.68
CA THR A 215 -2.53 -4.82 9.69
C THR A 215 -2.85 -6.27 9.33
N ASP A 216 -2.89 -6.61 8.05
CA ASP A 216 -3.24 -7.94 7.56
C ASP A 216 -2.03 -8.74 7.06
N LEU A 217 -1.02 -8.07 6.49
CA LEU A 217 0.12 -8.71 5.83
C LEU A 217 1.43 -8.02 6.20
N GLU A 218 2.47 -8.79 6.47
CA GLU A 218 3.81 -8.28 6.70
C GLU A 218 4.72 -8.49 5.48
N CYS A 219 5.39 -7.44 5.03
CA CYS A 219 6.62 -7.56 4.25
C CYS A 219 7.79 -7.76 5.20
N GLY A 220 8.07 -9.00 5.58
CA GLY A 220 9.11 -9.31 6.56
C GLY A 220 9.05 -10.75 7.05
N GLY A 221 9.53 -10.99 8.26
CA GLY A 221 9.55 -12.31 8.87
C GLY A 221 9.03 -12.37 10.31
N ASN A 222 8.52 -11.25 10.85
CA ASN A 222 8.12 -11.19 12.25
C ASN A 222 6.75 -11.84 12.49
N PHE A 223 5.87 -11.87 11.48
CA PHE A 223 4.58 -12.56 11.57
C PHE A 223 4.72 -14.09 11.74
N LYS A 224 5.92 -14.65 11.59
CA LYS A 224 6.21 -16.02 12.04
C LYS A 224 6.00 -16.18 13.56
N SER A 225 6.11 -15.09 14.33
CA SER A 225 5.88 -15.07 15.78
C SER A 225 4.38 -15.01 16.17
N ILE A 226 3.45 -14.94 15.21
CA ILE A 226 2.01 -14.94 15.50
C ILE A 226 1.58 -16.24 16.21
N THR A 227 2.17 -17.38 15.86
CA THR A 227 1.87 -18.64 16.53
C THR A 227 2.23 -18.61 18.03
N ASP A 228 3.35 -17.95 18.36
CA ASP A 228 3.76 -17.76 19.74
C ASP A 228 2.89 -16.70 20.44
N ALA A 229 2.45 -15.67 19.73
CA ALA A 229 1.49 -14.70 20.25
C ALA A 229 0.15 -15.36 20.62
N VAL A 230 -0.36 -16.28 19.81
CA VAL A 230 -1.56 -17.08 20.15
C VAL A 230 -1.32 -17.93 21.39
N LYS A 231 -0.21 -18.68 21.47
CA LYS A 231 0.13 -19.49 22.65
C LYS A 231 0.24 -18.67 23.93
N LYS A 232 0.72 -17.43 23.83
CA LYS A 232 0.79 -16.47 24.95
C LYS A 232 -0.54 -15.80 25.28
N GLY A 233 -1.61 -16.05 24.50
CA GLY A 233 -2.91 -15.39 24.69
C GLY A 233 -2.96 -13.91 24.29
N LEU A 234 -1.97 -13.42 23.51
CA LEU A 234 -1.89 -12.03 23.08
C LEU A 234 -2.88 -11.72 21.95
N ILE A 235 -3.25 -12.71 21.15
CA ILE A 235 -4.20 -12.60 20.03
C ILE A 235 -4.95 -13.93 19.86
N SER A 236 -6.22 -13.85 19.45
CA SER A 236 -7.01 -15.04 19.11
C SER A 236 -6.85 -15.44 17.65
N GLU A 237 -7.05 -16.72 17.33
CA GLU A 237 -7.10 -17.23 15.95
C GLU A 237 -8.22 -16.56 15.13
N GLU A 238 -9.32 -16.17 15.74
CA GLU A 238 -10.41 -15.46 15.07
C GLU A 238 -9.96 -14.14 14.45
N LYS A 239 -9.11 -13.39 15.15
CA LYS A 239 -8.54 -12.13 14.63
C LYS A 239 -7.61 -12.38 13.45
N ILE A 240 -6.80 -13.42 13.52
CA ILE A 240 -5.94 -13.84 12.41
C ILE A 240 -6.78 -14.28 11.21
N ASN A 241 -7.82 -15.06 11.43
CA ASN A 241 -8.74 -15.50 10.38
C ASN A 241 -9.42 -14.35 9.65
N THR A 242 -9.64 -13.21 10.31
CA THR A 242 -10.16 -11.99 9.68
C THR A 242 -9.19 -11.47 8.63
N SER A 243 -7.89 -11.40 8.93
CA SER A 243 -6.86 -10.98 7.97
C SER A 243 -6.68 -12.00 6.85
N VAL A 244 -6.67 -13.31 7.17
CA VAL A 244 -6.60 -14.38 6.15
C VAL A 244 -7.77 -14.30 5.17
N LYS A 245 -8.98 -14.03 5.64
CA LYS A 245 -10.16 -13.85 4.76
C LYS A 245 -9.96 -12.68 3.78
N ARG A 246 -9.39 -11.55 4.22
CA ARG A 246 -9.09 -10.42 3.34
C ARG A 246 -8.05 -10.79 2.28
N LEU A 247 -6.98 -11.48 2.67
CA LEU A 247 -5.94 -11.95 1.76
C LEU A 247 -6.47 -12.91 0.70
N LEU A 248 -7.28 -13.89 1.11
CA LEU A 248 -7.91 -14.84 0.18
C LEU A 248 -8.90 -14.14 -0.74
N LYS A 249 -9.73 -13.22 -0.21
CA LYS A 249 -10.65 -12.41 -1.02
C LYS A 249 -9.91 -11.66 -2.12
N ALA A 250 -8.81 -11.00 -1.80
CA ALA A 250 -7.99 -10.27 -2.77
C ALA A 250 -7.47 -11.19 -3.90
N ARG A 251 -7.06 -12.42 -3.57
CA ARG A 251 -6.65 -13.41 -4.58
C ARG A 251 -7.80 -13.87 -5.47
N PHE A 252 -9.02 -13.98 -4.92
CA PHE A 252 -10.21 -14.22 -5.73
C PHE A 252 -10.51 -13.04 -6.65
N GLU A 253 -10.48 -11.83 -6.14
CA GLU A 253 -10.70 -10.60 -6.92
C GLU A 253 -9.69 -10.44 -8.07
N LEU A 254 -8.45 -10.88 -7.88
CA LEU A 254 -7.41 -10.90 -8.93
C LEU A 254 -7.57 -12.05 -9.93
N GLY A 255 -8.53 -12.97 -9.73
CA GLY A 255 -8.72 -14.13 -10.60
C GLY A 255 -7.68 -15.24 -10.41
N GLU A 256 -6.84 -15.19 -9.35
CA GLU A 256 -5.78 -16.20 -9.13
C GLU A 256 -6.31 -17.60 -8.82
N MET A 257 -7.58 -17.71 -8.40
CA MET A 257 -8.26 -18.99 -8.12
C MET A 257 -9.07 -19.49 -9.32
N ASN A 258 -9.07 -18.76 -10.44
CA ASN A 258 -9.82 -19.11 -11.64
C ASN A 258 -8.88 -19.17 -12.85
N SER A 259 -8.95 -20.26 -13.62
CA SER A 259 -8.10 -20.44 -14.80
C SER A 259 -8.50 -19.56 -15.99
N THR A 260 -9.73 -19.03 -15.97
CA THR A 260 -10.27 -18.24 -17.09
C THR A 260 -10.90 -16.95 -16.56
N HIS A 261 -10.32 -15.81 -16.91
CA HIS A 261 -10.81 -14.48 -16.57
C HIS A 261 -10.37 -13.48 -17.66
N PRO A 262 -10.95 -12.27 -17.76
CA PRO A 262 -10.67 -11.33 -18.86
C PRO A 262 -9.19 -11.03 -19.08
N TRP A 263 -8.40 -11.03 -18.01
CA TRP A 263 -6.97 -10.68 -18.04
C TRP A 263 -6.04 -11.88 -18.29
N SER A 264 -6.56 -13.11 -18.43
CA SER A 264 -5.76 -14.33 -18.59
C SER A 264 -5.06 -14.44 -19.94
N ASN A 265 -5.55 -13.71 -20.96
CA ASN A 265 -5.08 -13.82 -22.34
C ASN A 265 -4.26 -12.63 -22.84
N ILE A 266 -3.84 -11.71 -21.97
CA ILE A 266 -2.98 -10.58 -22.37
C ILE A 266 -1.65 -11.15 -22.90
N PRO A 267 -1.29 -10.92 -24.17
CA PRO A 267 -0.11 -11.56 -24.78
C PRO A 267 1.18 -10.93 -24.29
N PHE A 268 2.26 -11.69 -24.25
CA PHE A 268 3.58 -11.18 -23.85
C PHE A 268 4.10 -10.08 -24.79
N SER A 269 3.64 -10.05 -26.03
CA SER A 269 3.99 -9.02 -27.02
C SER A 269 3.46 -7.61 -26.69
N VAL A 270 2.61 -7.47 -25.67
CA VAL A 270 2.15 -6.15 -25.20
C VAL A 270 3.29 -5.36 -24.52
N ILE A 271 4.29 -6.07 -24.00
CA ILE A 271 5.43 -5.47 -23.32
C ILE A 271 6.25 -4.65 -24.30
N ASP A 272 6.46 -3.38 -23.97
CA ASP A 272 7.24 -2.44 -24.76
C ASP A 272 6.75 -2.31 -26.23
N CYS A 273 5.46 -2.53 -26.47
CA CYS A 273 4.86 -2.41 -27.79
C CYS A 273 4.80 -0.93 -28.25
N PRO A 274 4.64 -0.68 -29.57
CA PRO A 274 4.55 0.70 -30.09
C PRO A 274 3.52 1.56 -29.36
N LYS A 275 2.31 1.04 -29.12
CA LYS A 275 1.24 1.74 -28.39
C LYS A 275 1.64 2.21 -26.99
N HIS A 276 2.52 1.47 -26.31
CA HIS A 276 2.97 1.85 -24.95
C HIS A 276 4.17 2.81 -24.97
N LYS A 277 4.66 3.20 -26.17
CA LYS A 277 5.77 4.16 -26.35
C LYS A 277 5.32 5.53 -26.83
N GLU A 278 4.12 5.62 -27.35
CA GLU A 278 3.47 6.87 -27.75
C GLU A 278 2.99 7.70 -26.56
#